data_d4b928e821e8f39cf987c9306f8f8501
#
_entry.id   d4b928e821e8f39cf987c9306f8f8501
#
_cell.length_a   1.000
_cell.length_b   1.000
_cell.length_c   1.000
_cell.angle_alpha   90.00
_cell.angle_beta   90.00
_cell.angle_gamma   90.00
#
_symmetry.space_group_name_H-M   'P 1'
#
loop_
_entity.id
_entity.type
_entity.pdbx_description
1 polymer ?
#
loop_
_entity_poly.entity_id
_entity_poly.type
_entity_poly.pdbx_seq_one_letter_code
_entity_poly.pdbx_strand_id
1 'polypeptide(L)'
;MRVEAPRADSLHARLERISAPLRLLGPAEVAARFELPPEAQLLKSTLSLCAECLGHVPAAVYAHEGRVFMSKQCDTHGAARVLLENDVRYYRLSNKDRWGRAYVSDRTEHVPEFAGGCCAPGESCGPSPTDTWVHDSTDQRSNKTCTVLIEITDACNLACRVCYADSKGDRLLSLEAFREHVSRLLDAKGTLDSVQLIGGEPTIHPQFWDMLAWLHTEPRVSKIYIATNGIALEKAGVAEKLVPFRDKTLVLLQFDGLEAKTNKALRQANPEKVRTRLLARLDRLGVPMQLTMTLARGVSEREIAWVVGQGVKHRNVRLVAMLPAFFSGRFDIDHDPLDRITLSDVAKGVAAGLGGSAREQDFLPIPCSHPNCGWVTLFARRFGLFANIARHVDLNAVMNDVAYKTVLDQRSMQDIIGTRREHWLRRLGARLARKLVRPRDVFGVVVKPFMDRYSYDQDRVSACCHHVLDTHGRLESFCEYNARHRAQDSWDRLPQLPRRVELADVEVAEGESA
;
A
#
# COMPACT_ATOMS: atom_id res chain seq x y z
N MET A 1 -13.74 -36.75 1.02
CA MET A 1 -14.26 -35.48 1.52
C MET A 1 -15.20 -34.93 0.45
N ARG A 2 -16.48 -34.76 0.74
CA ARG A 2 -17.42 -34.13 -0.19
C ARG A 2 -17.11 -32.64 -0.20
N VAL A 3 -16.72 -32.11 -1.34
CA VAL A 3 -16.66 -30.67 -1.56
C VAL A 3 -18.10 -30.17 -1.53
N GLU A 4 -18.51 -29.52 -0.45
CA GLU A 4 -19.82 -28.86 -0.39
C GLU A 4 -19.88 -27.84 -1.52
N ALA A 5 -20.96 -27.92 -2.32
CA ALA A 5 -21.24 -26.89 -3.33
C ALA A 5 -21.28 -25.50 -2.65
N PRO A 6 -20.71 -24.45 -3.26
CA PRO A 6 -20.66 -23.13 -2.65
C PRO A 6 -22.10 -22.69 -2.30
N ARG A 7 -22.31 -22.24 -1.07
CA ARG A 7 -23.61 -21.68 -0.65
C ARG A 7 -23.99 -20.58 -1.62
N ALA A 8 -25.24 -20.56 -2.09
CA ALA A 8 -25.75 -19.66 -3.14
C ALA A 8 -25.47 -18.16 -2.91
N ASP A 9 -25.09 -17.75 -1.70
CA ASP A 9 -24.80 -16.38 -1.29
C ASP A 9 -23.32 -16.12 -0.94
N SER A 10 -22.40 -17.01 -1.29
CA SER A 10 -20.97 -16.76 -1.07
C SER A 10 -20.50 -15.55 -1.90
N LEU A 11 -19.47 -14.82 -1.41
CA LEU A 11 -18.86 -13.72 -2.16
C LEU A 11 -18.45 -14.19 -3.56
N HIS A 12 -17.82 -15.36 -3.66
CA HIS A 12 -17.44 -16.00 -4.91
C HIS A 12 -18.60 -16.17 -5.89
N ALA A 13 -19.71 -16.75 -5.43
CA ALA A 13 -20.88 -16.96 -6.27
C ALA A 13 -21.48 -15.62 -6.77
N ARG A 14 -21.42 -14.59 -5.95
CA ARG A 14 -21.88 -13.25 -6.33
C ARG A 14 -20.95 -12.61 -7.36
N LEU A 15 -19.63 -12.66 -7.15
CA LEU A 15 -18.65 -12.12 -8.10
C LEU A 15 -18.77 -12.85 -9.45
N GLU A 16 -18.92 -14.17 -9.44
CA GLU A 16 -19.09 -14.97 -10.66
C GLU A 16 -20.35 -14.59 -11.43
N ARG A 17 -21.50 -14.42 -10.74
CA ARG A 17 -22.74 -13.98 -11.41
C ARG A 17 -22.60 -12.64 -12.13
N ILE A 18 -21.77 -11.73 -11.63
CA ILE A 18 -21.55 -10.42 -12.26
C ILE A 18 -20.50 -10.53 -13.38
N SER A 19 -19.46 -11.34 -13.19
CA SER A 19 -18.33 -11.44 -14.12
C SER A 19 -18.61 -12.33 -15.34
N ALA A 20 -19.36 -13.43 -15.16
CA ALA A 20 -19.63 -14.38 -16.25
C ALA A 20 -20.23 -13.73 -17.51
N PRO A 21 -21.26 -12.87 -17.41
CA PRO A 21 -21.78 -12.17 -18.58
C PRO A 21 -20.76 -11.25 -19.27
N LEU A 22 -19.87 -10.61 -18.49
CA LEU A 22 -18.85 -9.72 -19.06
C LEU A 22 -17.82 -10.47 -19.91
N ARG A 23 -17.47 -11.70 -19.49
CA ARG A 23 -16.49 -12.52 -20.23
C ARG A 23 -16.98 -12.96 -21.61
N LEU A 24 -18.30 -12.95 -21.81
CA LEU A 24 -18.89 -13.31 -23.10
C LEU A 24 -18.93 -12.16 -24.10
N LEU A 25 -18.71 -10.91 -23.65
CA LEU A 25 -18.77 -9.73 -24.48
C LEU A 25 -17.45 -9.48 -25.21
N GLY A 26 -17.53 -9.19 -26.49
CA GLY A 26 -16.41 -8.65 -27.26
C GLY A 26 -16.11 -7.19 -26.90
N PRO A 27 -14.93 -6.65 -27.31
CA PRO A 27 -14.54 -5.26 -26.99
C PRO A 27 -15.56 -4.20 -27.42
N ALA A 28 -16.19 -4.37 -28.58
CA ALA A 28 -17.20 -3.43 -29.10
C ALA A 28 -18.49 -3.47 -28.25
N GLU A 29 -18.89 -4.65 -27.80
CA GLU A 29 -20.08 -4.83 -26.94
C GLU A 29 -19.83 -4.25 -25.53
N VAL A 30 -18.63 -4.42 -24.99
CA VAL A 30 -18.22 -3.80 -23.73
C VAL A 30 -18.23 -2.28 -23.89
N ALA A 31 -17.65 -1.74 -24.97
CA ALA A 31 -17.65 -0.30 -25.22
C ALA A 31 -19.07 0.28 -25.30
N ALA A 32 -19.97 -0.41 -26.01
CA ALA A 32 -21.37 0.00 -26.12
C ALA A 32 -22.09 -0.08 -24.76
N ARG A 33 -21.90 -1.19 -24.02
CA ARG A 33 -22.52 -1.38 -22.70
C ARG A 33 -22.17 -0.29 -21.70
N PHE A 34 -20.92 0.15 -21.67
CA PHE A 34 -20.42 1.15 -20.74
C PHE A 34 -20.40 2.57 -21.30
N GLU A 35 -21.01 2.77 -22.48
CA GLU A 35 -21.11 4.08 -23.16
C GLU A 35 -19.76 4.78 -23.27
N LEU A 36 -18.72 4.02 -23.68
CA LEU A 36 -17.38 4.57 -23.79
C LEU A 36 -17.32 5.61 -24.91
N PRO A 37 -16.49 6.67 -24.78
CA PRO A 37 -16.27 7.62 -25.87
C PRO A 37 -15.84 6.93 -27.16
N PRO A 38 -16.22 7.43 -28.35
CA PRO A 38 -15.94 6.77 -29.65
C PRO A 38 -14.46 6.44 -29.88
N GLU A 39 -13.56 7.30 -29.42
CA GLU A 39 -12.11 7.12 -29.59
C GLU A 39 -11.44 6.41 -28.38
N ALA A 40 -12.24 5.92 -27.44
CA ALA A 40 -11.70 5.24 -26.26
C ALA A 40 -11.15 3.87 -26.63
N GLN A 41 -9.96 3.56 -26.15
CA GLN A 41 -9.38 2.24 -26.24
C GLN A 41 -9.74 1.44 -25.00
N LEU A 42 -10.55 0.39 -25.13
CA LEU A 42 -10.81 -0.54 -24.03
C LEU A 42 -9.50 -1.24 -23.63
N LEU A 43 -9.19 -1.23 -22.34
CA LEU A 43 -8.01 -1.89 -21.77
C LEU A 43 -8.35 -3.20 -21.09
N LYS A 44 -9.43 -3.23 -20.28
CA LYS A 44 -9.95 -4.47 -19.64
C LYS A 44 -11.38 -4.29 -19.16
N SER A 45 -12.08 -5.43 -18.97
CA SER A 45 -13.27 -5.52 -18.13
C SER A 45 -12.86 -5.95 -16.72
N THR A 46 -13.60 -5.51 -15.70
CA THR A 46 -13.35 -5.87 -14.31
C THR A 46 -14.62 -5.74 -13.46
N LEU A 47 -14.52 -6.04 -12.17
CA LEU A 47 -15.55 -5.71 -11.19
C LEU A 47 -15.06 -4.56 -10.32
N SER A 48 -15.99 -3.67 -10.00
CA SER A 48 -15.75 -2.52 -9.13
C SER A 48 -16.82 -2.45 -8.02
N LEU A 49 -16.82 -1.37 -7.24
CA LEU A 49 -17.89 -1.07 -6.29
C LEU A 49 -18.73 0.10 -6.81
N CYS A 50 -20.03 0.02 -6.59
CA CYS A 50 -20.87 1.21 -6.63
C CYS A 50 -20.45 2.14 -5.48
N ALA A 51 -20.24 3.42 -5.77
CA ALA A 51 -19.80 4.38 -4.75
C ALA A 51 -20.88 4.63 -3.68
N GLU A 52 -22.16 4.41 -4.03
CA GLU A 52 -23.31 4.66 -3.15
C GLU A 52 -23.64 3.44 -2.28
N CYS A 53 -23.97 2.30 -2.88
CA CYS A 53 -24.40 1.12 -2.13
C CYS A 53 -23.28 0.15 -1.76
N LEU A 54 -22.05 0.38 -2.22
CA LEU A 54 -20.89 -0.50 -2.00
C LEU A 54 -21.07 -1.94 -2.50
N GLY A 55 -22.08 -2.17 -3.34
CA GLY A 55 -22.28 -3.44 -4.04
C GLY A 55 -21.26 -3.61 -5.16
N HIS A 56 -20.85 -4.86 -5.43
CA HIS A 56 -20.03 -5.16 -6.60
C HIS A 56 -20.82 -4.92 -7.88
N VAL A 57 -20.20 -4.26 -8.82
CA VAL A 57 -20.78 -3.87 -10.12
C VAL A 57 -19.80 -4.15 -11.25
N PRO A 58 -20.30 -4.42 -12.46
CA PRO A 58 -19.45 -4.53 -13.64
C PRO A 58 -18.80 -3.20 -13.99
N ALA A 59 -17.56 -3.26 -14.50
CA ALA A 59 -16.78 -2.09 -14.88
C ALA A 59 -15.92 -2.36 -16.12
N ALA A 60 -15.63 -1.29 -16.87
CA ALA A 60 -14.69 -1.27 -17.98
C ALA A 60 -13.61 -0.23 -17.74
N VAL A 61 -12.35 -0.60 -17.93
CA VAL A 61 -11.20 0.30 -17.87
C VAL A 61 -10.77 0.63 -19.30
N TYR A 62 -10.60 1.90 -19.59
CA TYR A 62 -10.30 2.37 -20.94
C TYR A 62 -9.36 3.58 -20.95
N ALA A 63 -8.58 3.71 -22.02
CA ALA A 63 -7.77 4.88 -22.28
C ALA A 63 -8.54 5.87 -23.18
N HIS A 64 -8.49 7.15 -22.85
CA HIS A 64 -9.05 8.23 -23.63
C HIS A 64 -8.25 9.50 -23.41
N GLU A 65 -7.90 10.22 -24.47
CA GLU A 65 -7.10 11.46 -24.41
C GLU A 65 -5.82 11.35 -23.56
N GLY A 66 -5.12 10.23 -23.69
CA GLY A 66 -3.86 9.99 -22.97
C GLY A 66 -4.00 9.66 -21.48
N ARG A 67 -5.22 9.61 -20.94
CA ARG A 67 -5.55 9.25 -19.56
C ARG A 67 -6.29 7.92 -19.49
N VAL A 68 -6.40 7.34 -18.30
CA VAL A 68 -7.12 6.08 -18.07
C VAL A 68 -8.26 6.29 -17.11
N PHE A 69 -9.43 5.81 -17.52
CA PHE A 69 -10.67 5.90 -16.76
C PHE A 69 -11.26 4.53 -16.51
N MET A 70 -12.13 4.44 -15.51
CA MET A 70 -13.03 3.32 -15.30
C MET A 70 -14.47 3.81 -15.40
N SER A 71 -15.27 3.17 -16.24
CA SER A 71 -16.72 3.33 -16.27
C SER A 71 -17.36 2.12 -15.62
N LYS A 72 -18.38 2.33 -14.80
CA LYS A 72 -19.09 1.28 -14.06
C LYS A 72 -20.59 1.53 -14.04
N GLN A 73 -21.37 0.46 -13.92
CA GLN A 73 -22.82 0.51 -13.96
C GLN A 73 -23.41 -0.22 -12.77
N CYS A 74 -24.24 0.50 -12.01
CA CYS A 74 -25.05 -0.06 -10.94
C CYS A 74 -26.51 -0.06 -11.38
N ASP A 75 -27.21 -1.18 -11.21
CA ASP A 75 -28.62 -1.28 -11.61
C ASP A 75 -29.52 -0.31 -10.82
N THR A 76 -29.11 0.07 -9.61
CA THR A 76 -29.86 0.98 -8.74
C THR A 76 -29.43 2.44 -8.86
N HIS A 77 -28.10 2.70 -9.04
CA HIS A 77 -27.53 4.06 -8.96
C HIS A 77 -26.99 4.55 -10.31
N GLY A 78 -27.16 3.76 -11.38
CA GLY A 78 -26.76 4.14 -12.74
C GLY A 78 -25.25 4.07 -12.99
N ALA A 79 -24.83 4.83 -14.00
CA ALA A 79 -23.45 4.87 -14.46
C ALA A 79 -22.60 5.83 -13.63
N ALA A 80 -21.33 5.46 -13.41
CA ALA A 80 -20.34 6.31 -12.77
C ALA A 80 -18.99 6.17 -13.47
N ARG A 81 -18.21 7.25 -13.50
CA ARG A 81 -16.87 7.29 -14.09
C ARG A 81 -15.85 7.82 -13.11
N VAL A 82 -14.65 7.28 -13.13
CA VAL A 82 -13.53 7.71 -12.28
C VAL A 82 -12.24 7.71 -13.09
N LEU A 83 -11.36 8.65 -12.78
CA LEU A 83 -9.98 8.69 -13.28
C LEU A 83 -9.12 7.69 -12.51
N LEU A 84 -8.40 6.82 -13.23
CA LEU A 84 -7.45 5.87 -12.64
C LEU A 84 -6.00 6.34 -12.80
N GLU A 85 -5.66 6.92 -13.97
CA GLU A 85 -4.29 7.33 -14.25
C GLU A 85 -4.27 8.52 -15.23
N ASN A 86 -3.46 9.54 -14.91
CA ASN A 86 -3.31 10.75 -15.72
C ASN A 86 -2.39 10.57 -16.94
N ASP A 87 -1.62 9.50 -16.97
CA ASP A 87 -0.73 9.19 -18.09
C ASP A 87 -0.84 7.72 -18.47
N VAL A 88 -1.49 7.45 -19.57
CA VAL A 88 -1.74 6.09 -20.06
C VAL A 88 -0.46 5.25 -20.22
N ARG A 89 0.70 5.89 -20.46
CA ARG A 89 1.98 5.16 -20.55
C ARG A 89 2.31 4.42 -19.26
N TYR A 90 2.04 5.05 -18.11
CA TYR A 90 2.26 4.44 -16.79
C TYR A 90 1.31 3.28 -16.53
N TYR A 91 0.03 3.46 -16.85
CA TYR A 91 -0.93 2.38 -16.71
C TYR A 91 -0.55 1.18 -17.59
N ARG A 92 -0.16 1.41 -18.83
CA ARG A 92 0.31 0.36 -19.72
C ARG A 92 1.58 -0.32 -19.23
N LEU A 93 2.55 0.42 -18.67
CA LEU A 93 3.75 -0.15 -18.05
C LEU A 93 3.44 -0.99 -16.83
N SER A 94 2.41 -0.67 -16.06
CA SER A 94 1.97 -1.42 -14.91
C SER A 94 0.91 -2.48 -15.24
N ASN A 95 0.19 -2.36 -16.35
CA ASN A 95 -0.76 -3.38 -16.81
C ASN A 95 -0.01 -4.52 -17.53
N LYS A 96 0.88 -5.16 -16.81
CA LYS A 96 1.71 -6.27 -17.28
C LYS A 96 1.10 -7.59 -16.82
N ASP A 97 1.69 -8.68 -17.28
CA ASP A 97 1.45 -9.95 -16.65
C ASP A 97 1.80 -9.86 -15.15
N ARG A 98 1.35 -10.82 -14.38
CA ARG A 98 1.51 -10.89 -12.94
C ARG A 98 2.91 -10.54 -12.42
N TRP A 99 3.92 -10.77 -13.23
CA TRP A 99 5.31 -10.56 -12.89
C TRP A 99 5.93 -9.33 -13.57
N GLY A 100 5.12 -8.55 -14.26
CA GLY A 100 5.59 -7.44 -15.05
C GLY A 100 6.49 -7.85 -16.22
N ARG A 101 6.38 -9.08 -16.71
CA ARG A 101 7.28 -9.65 -17.73
C ARG A 101 6.94 -9.21 -19.11
N ALA A 102 5.67 -9.13 -19.43
CA ALA A 102 5.20 -8.76 -20.74
C ALA A 102 4.25 -7.58 -20.65
N TYR A 103 4.43 -6.65 -21.55
CA TYR A 103 3.51 -5.58 -21.79
C TYR A 103 2.88 -5.81 -23.18
N VAL A 104 1.57 -5.97 -23.20
CA VAL A 104 0.80 -6.14 -24.44
C VAL A 104 -0.12 -4.94 -24.57
N SER A 105 0.26 -3.99 -25.42
CA SER A 105 -0.41 -2.69 -25.56
C SER A 105 -1.76 -2.75 -26.24
N ASP A 106 -1.98 -3.75 -27.05
CA ASP A 106 -3.12 -3.95 -27.93
C ASP A 106 -4.08 -5.05 -27.47
N ARG A 107 -3.77 -5.68 -26.34
CA ARG A 107 -4.58 -6.77 -25.77
C ARG A 107 -5.56 -6.24 -24.74
N THR A 108 -6.84 -6.53 -24.94
CA THR A 108 -7.88 -6.34 -23.92
C THR A 108 -7.82 -7.50 -22.93
N GLU A 109 -7.62 -7.18 -21.66
CA GLU A 109 -7.74 -8.16 -20.59
C GLU A 109 -9.19 -8.28 -20.14
N HIS A 110 -9.62 -9.50 -19.90
CA HIS A 110 -10.96 -9.77 -19.39
C HIS A 110 -10.96 -9.94 -17.87
N VAL A 111 -12.15 -9.89 -17.30
CA VAL A 111 -12.38 -10.17 -15.90
C VAL A 111 -11.79 -11.53 -15.56
N PRO A 112 -11.02 -11.66 -14.45
CA PRO A 112 -10.52 -12.94 -14.00
C PRO A 112 -11.65 -13.95 -13.79
N GLU A 113 -11.40 -15.21 -14.08
CA GLU A 113 -12.31 -16.29 -13.75
C GLU A 113 -12.28 -16.54 -12.25
N PHE A 114 -13.44 -16.55 -11.62
CA PHE A 114 -13.60 -16.83 -10.20
C PHE A 114 -14.08 -18.26 -9.92
N ALA A 115 -14.52 -18.98 -10.96
CA ALA A 115 -14.88 -20.39 -10.87
C ALA A 115 -13.66 -21.25 -11.24
N GLY A 116 -13.30 -22.17 -10.36
CA GLY A 116 -12.14 -23.04 -10.55
C GLY A 116 -12.22 -23.89 -11.82
N GLY A 117 -11.06 -24.08 -12.44
CA GLY A 117 -10.82 -25.12 -13.43
C GLY A 117 -10.79 -24.64 -14.88
N CYS A 118 -9.60 -24.27 -15.33
CA CYS A 118 -9.32 -24.08 -16.77
C CYS A 118 -9.12 -25.39 -17.54
N CYS A 119 -9.31 -26.55 -16.89
CA CYS A 119 -9.03 -27.87 -17.47
C CYS A 119 -10.31 -28.66 -17.68
N ALA A 120 -10.41 -29.33 -18.86
CA ALA A 120 -11.43 -30.32 -19.07
C ALA A 120 -11.25 -31.50 -18.06
N PRO A 121 -12.33 -32.23 -17.72
CA PRO A 121 -12.22 -33.36 -16.81
C PRO A 121 -11.22 -34.39 -17.35
N GLY A 122 -10.06 -34.54 -16.66
CA GLY A 122 -9.01 -35.51 -17.03
C GLY A 122 -7.67 -34.90 -17.41
N GLU A 123 -7.54 -33.59 -17.56
CA GLU A 123 -6.26 -32.92 -17.79
C GLU A 123 -5.68 -32.35 -16.49
N SER A 124 -4.46 -32.78 -16.12
CA SER A 124 -3.71 -32.17 -15.04
C SER A 124 -3.07 -30.89 -15.55
N CYS A 125 -3.70 -29.75 -15.32
CA CYS A 125 -3.02 -28.48 -15.49
C CYS A 125 -1.97 -28.35 -14.38
N GLY A 126 -0.74 -28.11 -14.75
CA GLY A 126 0.22 -27.52 -13.82
C GLY A 126 -0.35 -26.19 -13.30
N PRO A 127 0.13 -25.68 -12.15
CA PRO A 127 -0.39 -24.44 -11.58
C PRO A 127 -0.39 -23.34 -12.64
N SER A 128 -1.56 -23.01 -13.15
CA SER A 128 -1.74 -21.90 -14.08
C SER A 128 -1.28 -20.61 -13.41
N PRO A 129 -0.61 -19.71 -14.09
CA PRO A 129 -0.37 -18.36 -13.55
C PRO A 129 -1.67 -17.65 -13.11
N THR A 130 -2.82 -18.09 -13.64
CA THR A 130 -4.16 -17.62 -13.27
C THR A 130 -4.75 -18.29 -12.04
N ASP A 131 -4.30 -19.49 -11.64
CA ASP A 131 -4.81 -20.21 -10.46
C ASP A 131 -4.59 -19.49 -9.13
N THR A 132 -3.77 -18.46 -9.14
CA THR A 132 -3.52 -17.64 -7.97
C THR A 132 -4.46 -16.46 -7.81
N TRP A 133 -5.37 -16.26 -8.73
CA TRP A 133 -6.37 -15.19 -8.71
C TRP A 133 -7.69 -15.60 -8.08
N VAL A 134 -7.89 -16.90 -7.87
CA VAL A 134 -9.13 -17.51 -7.35
C VAL A 134 -9.08 -17.66 -5.82
N HIS A 135 -8.19 -16.94 -5.14
CA HIS A 135 -8.15 -17.04 -3.70
C HIS A 135 -9.21 -16.12 -3.10
N ASP A 136 -10.09 -16.72 -2.29
CA ASP A 136 -10.81 -15.97 -1.29
C ASP A 136 -9.78 -15.11 -0.53
N SER A 137 -9.88 -13.79 -0.66
CA SER A 137 -8.96 -12.87 0.02
C SER A 137 -8.97 -13.08 1.53
N THR A 138 -10.01 -13.73 2.05
CA THR A 138 -10.18 -14.09 3.46
C THR A 138 -9.59 -15.46 3.81
N ASP A 139 -9.18 -16.30 2.86
CA ASP A 139 -8.51 -17.56 3.18
C ASP A 139 -7.08 -17.30 3.65
N GLN A 140 -6.89 -17.36 4.95
CA GLN A 140 -5.61 -17.12 5.62
C GLN A 140 -4.47 -18.03 5.15
N ARG A 141 -4.78 -19.23 4.63
CA ARG A 141 -3.76 -20.20 4.20
C ARG A 141 -3.27 -19.94 2.79
N SER A 142 -4.15 -19.55 1.90
CA SER A 142 -3.86 -19.42 0.47
C SER A 142 -3.49 -18.01 0.04
N ASN A 143 -3.95 -16.95 0.75
CA ASN A 143 -3.63 -15.59 0.37
C ASN A 143 -2.15 -15.26 0.58
N LYS A 144 -1.61 -14.39 -0.25
CA LYS A 144 -0.22 -13.94 -0.21
C LYS A 144 -0.13 -12.70 0.66
N THR A 145 0.32 -12.87 1.88
CA THR A 145 0.45 -11.75 2.82
C THR A 145 1.90 -11.37 2.99
N CYS A 146 2.28 -10.18 2.55
CA CYS A 146 3.61 -9.60 2.81
C CYS A 146 3.59 -8.72 4.06
N THR A 147 2.49 -8.00 4.29
CA THR A 147 2.33 -7.13 5.46
C THR A 147 0.98 -7.36 6.08
N VAL A 148 0.95 -7.65 7.36
CA VAL A 148 -0.26 -7.69 8.18
C VAL A 148 -0.37 -6.40 8.96
N LEU A 149 -1.48 -5.67 8.77
CA LEU A 149 -1.82 -4.48 9.53
C LEU A 149 -2.72 -4.86 10.69
N ILE A 150 -2.36 -4.45 11.89
CA ILE A 150 -3.11 -4.74 13.11
C ILE A 150 -3.47 -3.42 13.78
N GLU A 151 -4.75 -3.15 13.86
CA GLU A 151 -5.28 -2.01 14.59
C GLU A 151 -5.30 -2.34 16.08
N ILE A 152 -4.42 -1.72 16.85
CA ILE A 152 -4.35 -1.97 18.30
C ILE A 152 -5.18 -0.97 19.12
N THR A 153 -5.61 0.15 18.48
CA THR A 153 -6.46 1.16 19.08
C THR A 153 -7.19 1.96 18.01
N ASP A 154 -8.36 2.48 18.30
CA ASP A 154 -9.02 3.51 17.51
C ASP A 154 -8.88 4.92 18.14
N ALA A 155 -8.19 5.02 19.28
CA ALA A 155 -7.85 6.31 19.88
C ALA A 155 -6.72 7.02 19.12
N CYS A 156 -6.83 8.33 18.98
CA CYS A 156 -5.82 9.16 18.32
C CYS A 156 -5.73 10.53 18.98
N ASN A 157 -4.53 11.07 19.06
CA ASN A 157 -4.25 12.42 19.54
C ASN A 157 -4.25 13.48 18.43
N LEU A 158 -4.75 13.15 17.23
CA LEU A 158 -5.01 14.06 16.12
C LEU A 158 -6.41 13.81 15.54
N ALA A 159 -7.02 14.88 15.01
CA ALA A 159 -8.32 14.83 14.33
C ALA A 159 -8.18 15.09 12.81
N CYS A 160 -7.30 14.36 12.14
CA CYS A 160 -6.98 14.57 10.72
C CYS A 160 -8.22 14.64 9.83
N ARG A 161 -8.27 15.61 8.90
CA ARG A 161 -9.35 15.73 7.89
C ARG A 161 -9.34 14.56 6.89
N VAL A 162 -8.15 13.98 6.65
CA VAL A 162 -7.98 12.78 5.84
C VAL A 162 -7.45 11.67 6.73
N CYS A 163 -8.32 10.72 7.09
CA CYS A 163 -8.00 9.58 7.95
C CYS A 163 -8.78 8.35 7.51
N TYR A 164 -8.11 7.39 6.89
CA TYR A 164 -8.76 6.19 6.38
C TYR A 164 -9.42 5.34 7.48
N ALA A 165 -8.93 5.42 8.71
CA ALA A 165 -9.46 4.68 9.85
C ALA A 165 -10.61 5.41 10.58
N ASP A 166 -10.84 6.70 10.28
CA ASP A 166 -11.79 7.56 11.00
C ASP A 166 -11.69 7.45 12.53
N SER A 167 -10.45 7.35 13.01
CA SER A 167 -10.16 7.11 14.43
C SER A 167 -10.65 8.24 15.31
N LYS A 168 -11.62 7.94 16.17
CA LYS A 168 -12.27 8.89 17.12
C LYS A 168 -12.62 8.22 18.43
N GLY A 169 -12.29 6.93 18.56
CA GLY A 169 -12.68 6.12 19.70
C GLY A 169 -11.68 6.14 20.85
N ASP A 170 -11.96 5.31 21.81
CA ASP A 170 -11.15 5.07 23.01
C ASP A 170 -10.85 3.58 23.23
N ARG A 171 -11.03 2.76 22.18
CA ARG A 171 -10.89 1.31 22.25
C ARG A 171 -9.43 0.92 22.22
N LEU A 172 -9.07 -0.04 23.06
CA LEU A 172 -7.71 -0.50 23.26
C LEU A 172 -7.69 -2.03 23.22
N LEU A 173 -7.07 -2.61 22.18
CA LEU A 173 -6.87 -4.05 22.09
C LEU A 173 -5.97 -4.53 23.24
N SER A 174 -6.39 -5.53 24.02
CA SER A 174 -5.54 -6.05 25.09
C SER A 174 -4.31 -6.78 24.52
N LEU A 175 -3.20 -6.79 25.26
CA LEU A 175 -1.99 -7.55 24.90
C LEU A 175 -2.30 -9.04 24.71
N GLU A 176 -3.20 -9.59 25.52
CA GLU A 176 -3.61 -11.00 25.45
C GLU A 176 -4.31 -11.29 24.11
N ALA A 177 -5.34 -10.51 23.77
CA ALA A 177 -6.04 -10.64 22.49
C ALA A 177 -5.11 -10.43 21.30
N PHE A 178 -4.21 -9.44 21.38
CA PHE A 178 -3.20 -9.20 20.36
C PHE A 178 -2.30 -10.42 20.14
N ARG A 179 -1.78 -11.02 21.22
CA ARG A 179 -0.94 -12.23 21.15
C ARG A 179 -1.70 -13.42 20.57
N GLU A 180 -2.93 -13.62 21.01
CA GLU A 180 -3.77 -14.71 20.52
C GLU A 180 -4.00 -14.60 19.00
N HIS A 181 -4.41 -13.42 18.50
CA HIS A 181 -4.67 -13.21 17.08
C HIS A 181 -3.41 -13.39 16.23
N VAL A 182 -2.29 -12.83 16.66
CA VAL A 182 -1.02 -12.95 15.91
C VAL A 182 -0.51 -14.40 15.95
N SER A 183 -0.62 -15.10 17.09
CA SER A 183 -0.20 -16.50 17.21
C SER A 183 -1.02 -17.40 16.28
N ARG A 184 -2.36 -17.27 16.27
CA ARG A 184 -3.23 -18.00 15.33
C ARG A 184 -2.84 -17.76 13.87
N LEU A 185 -2.52 -16.52 13.53
CA LEU A 185 -2.08 -16.17 12.19
C LEU A 185 -0.73 -16.80 11.85
N LEU A 186 0.23 -16.78 12.78
CA LEU A 186 1.54 -17.42 12.62
C LEU A 186 1.42 -18.94 12.50
N ASP A 187 0.48 -19.56 13.21
CA ASP A 187 0.22 -21.00 13.10
C ASP A 187 -0.39 -21.36 11.72
N ALA A 188 -1.18 -20.48 11.16
CA ALA A 188 -1.74 -20.68 9.82
C ALA A 188 -0.74 -20.41 8.69
N LYS A 189 0.15 -19.41 8.84
CA LYS A 189 1.07 -18.93 7.79
C LYS A 189 2.50 -19.48 7.91
N GLY A 190 2.90 -19.92 9.09
CA GLY A 190 4.28 -20.27 9.44
C GLY A 190 5.14 -19.04 9.77
N THR A 191 5.27 -18.10 8.84
CA THR A 191 6.07 -16.87 9.03
C THR A 191 5.34 -15.65 8.45
N LEU A 192 5.66 -14.47 8.97
CA LEU A 192 5.20 -13.19 8.45
C LEU A 192 6.39 -12.30 8.09
N ASP A 193 6.41 -11.79 6.87
CA ASP A 193 7.45 -10.84 6.43
C ASP A 193 7.42 -9.57 7.28
N SER A 194 6.23 -9.03 7.52
CA SER A 194 6.08 -7.86 8.38
C SER A 194 4.72 -7.79 9.07
N VAL A 195 4.75 -7.27 10.30
CA VAL A 195 3.56 -6.87 11.06
C VAL A 195 3.62 -5.36 11.23
N GLN A 196 2.53 -4.68 10.90
CA GLN A 196 2.42 -3.23 11.04
C GLN A 196 1.42 -2.89 12.14
N LEU A 197 1.90 -2.27 13.21
CA LEU A 197 1.05 -1.72 14.26
C LEU A 197 0.45 -0.40 13.77
N ILE A 198 -0.88 -0.36 13.74
CA ILE A 198 -1.68 0.76 13.27
C ILE A 198 -2.89 0.99 14.19
N GLY A 199 -3.81 1.83 13.74
CA GLY A 199 -5.06 2.15 14.38
C GLY A 199 -5.32 3.64 14.30
N GLY A 200 -5.67 4.28 15.42
CA GLY A 200 -5.58 5.72 15.58
C GLY A 200 -4.11 6.14 15.64
N GLU A 201 -3.59 6.24 16.85
CA GLU A 201 -2.14 6.44 17.09
C GLU A 201 -1.62 5.30 17.97
N PRO A 202 -0.91 4.31 17.43
CA PRO A 202 -0.52 3.14 18.22
C PRO A 202 0.43 3.47 19.39
N THR A 203 1.22 4.54 19.28
CA THR A 203 2.22 4.91 20.31
C THR A 203 1.62 5.52 21.58
N ILE A 204 0.31 5.84 21.59
CA ILE A 204 -0.41 6.23 22.81
C ILE A 204 -1.07 5.05 23.52
N HIS A 205 -1.07 3.86 22.91
CA HIS A 205 -1.63 2.66 23.54
C HIS A 205 -0.82 2.28 24.78
N PRO A 206 -1.46 2.06 25.95
CA PRO A 206 -0.73 1.82 27.21
C PRO A 206 0.16 0.58 27.17
N GLN A 207 -0.24 -0.47 26.45
CA GLN A 207 0.52 -1.71 26.28
C GLN A 207 1.33 -1.76 24.96
N PHE A 208 1.53 -0.62 24.30
CA PHE A 208 2.29 -0.55 23.04
C PHE A 208 3.69 -1.16 23.15
N TRP A 209 4.42 -0.80 24.20
CA TRP A 209 5.79 -1.28 24.40
C TRP A 209 5.85 -2.78 24.68
N ASP A 210 4.85 -3.34 25.35
CA ASP A 210 4.76 -4.78 25.61
C ASP A 210 4.44 -5.56 24.33
N MET A 211 3.54 -5.03 23.49
CA MET A 211 3.25 -5.59 22.17
C MET A 211 4.49 -5.56 21.26
N LEU A 212 5.21 -4.44 21.25
CA LEU A 212 6.45 -4.29 20.47
C LEU A 212 7.53 -5.25 20.95
N ALA A 213 7.73 -5.36 22.26
CA ALA A 213 8.71 -6.27 22.86
C ALA A 213 8.38 -7.73 22.53
N TRP A 214 7.12 -8.12 22.61
CA TRP A 214 6.69 -9.47 22.28
C TRP A 214 6.92 -9.78 20.78
N LEU A 215 6.51 -8.89 19.86
CA LEU A 215 6.79 -9.05 18.44
C LEU A 215 8.29 -9.11 18.11
N HIS A 216 9.09 -8.36 18.84
CA HIS A 216 10.54 -8.36 18.66
C HIS A 216 11.15 -9.73 18.99
N THR A 217 10.63 -10.41 20.01
CA THR A 217 11.10 -11.75 20.42
C THR A 217 10.54 -12.88 19.56
N GLU A 218 9.46 -12.67 18.79
CA GLU A 218 8.85 -13.71 17.94
C GLU A 218 9.69 -13.93 16.65
N PRO A 219 10.39 -15.07 16.50
CA PRO A 219 11.31 -15.28 15.37
C PRO A 219 10.61 -15.44 14.03
N ARG A 220 9.33 -15.81 14.04
CA ARG A 220 8.51 -15.99 12.83
C ARG A 220 8.04 -14.67 12.21
N VAL A 221 8.27 -13.53 12.87
CA VAL A 221 8.02 -12.19 12.33
C VAL A 221 9.33 -11.56 11.93
N SER A 222 9.52 -11.22 10.65
CA SER A 222 10.80 -10.68 10.15
C SER A 222 10.98 -9.20 10.41
N LYS A 223 9.92 -8.38 10.29
CA LYS A 223 9.95 -6.93 10.53
C LYS A 223 8.69 -6.42 11.25
N ILE A 224 8.87 -5.34 11.99
CA ILE A 224 7.79 -4.63 12.69
C ILE A 224 7.73 -3.21 12.16
N TYR A 225 6.57 -2.80 11.67
CA TYR A 225 6.33 -1.43 11.23
C TYR A 225 5.45 -0.71 12.25
N ILE A 226 5.81 0.53 12.57
CA ILE A 226 5.06 1.38 13.51
C ILE A 226 4.58 2.60 12.75
N ALA A 227 3.30 2.66 12.41
CA ALA A 227 2.70 3.84 11.78
C ALA A 227 2.36 4.86 12.86
N THR A 228 2.98 6.05 12.80
CA THR A 228 2.80 7.05 13.86
C THR A 228 2.78 8.48 13.31
N ASN A 229 2.01 9.34 13.96
CA ASN A 229 2.05 10.79 13.74
C ASN A 229 3.27 11.46 14.40
N GLY A 230 3.98 10.74 15.29
CA GLY A 230 5.24 11.13 15.90
C GLY A 230 5.12 11.96 17.18
N ILE A 231 3.94 12.49 17.51
CA ILE A 231 3.78 13.43 18.65
C ILE A 231 4.15 12.77 19.99
N ALA A 232 3.67 11.55 20.25
CA ALA A 232 3.98 10.86 21.50
C ALA A 232 5.45 10.44 21.57
N LEU A 233 6.07 10.07 20.44
CA LEU A 233 7.49 9.69 20.39
C LEU A 233 8.44 10.87 20.60
N GLU A 234 8.02 12.09 20.33
CA GLU A 234 8.87 13.29 20.50
C GLU A 234 9.03 13.68 21.98
N LYS A 235 8.15 13.24 22.88
CA LYS A 235 8.29 13.47 24.31
C LYS A 235 9.65 12.96 24.82
N ALA A 236 10.17 13.64 25.86
CA ALA A 236 11.49 13.36 26.40
C ALA A 236 11.63 11.87 26.85
N GLY A 237 12.70 11.21 26.42
CA GLY A 237 13.00 9.82 26.77
C GLY A 237 12.19 8.75 26.01
N VAL A 238 11.16 9.13 25.23
CA VAL A 238 10.27 8.14 24.58
C VAL A 238 10.89 7.57 23.31
N ALA A 239 11.47 8.38 22.46
CA ALA A 239 12.14 7.93 21.22
C ALA A 239 13.30 6.96 21.52
N GLU A 240 14.01 7.14 22.63
CA GLU A 240 15.12 6.31 23.08
C GLU A 240 14.68 4.86 23.38
N LYS A 241 13.43 4.65 23.80
CA LYS A 241 12.88 3.31 24.02
C LYS A 241 12.83 2.47 22.75
N LEU A 242 12.92 3.07 21.56
CA LEU A 242 12.97 2.34 20.29
C LEU A 242 14.35 1.72 19.99
N VAL A 243 15.42 2.20 20.64
CA VAL A 243 16.80 1.78 20.35
C VAL A 243 17.01 0.26 20.48
N PRO A 244 16.50 -0.44 21.52
CA PRO A 244 16.62 -1.89 21.61
C PRO A 244 15.94 -2.67 20.48
N PHE A 245 14.96 -2.08 19.80
CA PHE A 245 14.13 -2.72 18.77
C PHE A 245 14.53 -2.36 17.34
N ARG A 246 15.53 -1.49 17.14
CA ARG A 246 15.87 -0.86 15.85
C ARG A 246 16.33 -1.83 14.75
N ASP A 247 16.79 -3.00 15.09
CA ASP A 247 17.24 -4.04 14.15
C ASP A 247 16.06 -4.69 13.41
N LYS A 248 14.92 -4.79 14.08
CA LYS A 248 13.71 -5.41 13.56
C LYS A 248 12.60 -4.40 13.22
N THR A 249 12.72 -3.15 13.67
CA THR A 249 11.66 -2.14 13.58
C THR A 249 11.93 -1.09 12.50
N LEU A 250 10.87 -0.63 11.83
CA LEU A 250 10.85 0.54 10.95
C LEU A 250 9.73 1.48 11.40
N VAL A 251 10.08 2.72 11.74
CA VAL A 251 9.10 3.75 12.12
C VAL A 251 8.55 4.40 10.85
N LEU A 252 7.25 4.30 10.63
CA LEU A 252 6.54 4.95 9.51
C LEU A 252 6.03 6.30 10.01
N LEU A 253 6.90 7.31 9.94
CA LEU A 253 6.61 8.65 10.43
C LEU A 253 5.77 9.42 9.42
N GLN A 254 4.57 9.86 9.83
CA GLN A 254 3.75 10.77 9.02
C GLN A 254 4.48 12.09 8.81
N PHE A 255 4.68 12.50 7.55
CA PHE A 255 5.52 13.64 7.20
C PHE A 255 5.05 14.30 5.90
N ASP A 256 4.10 15.26 6.01
CA ASP A 256 3.35 15.77 4.86
C ASP A 256 3.98 16.96 4.17
N GLY A 257 4.87 17.71 4.84
CA GLY A 257 5.52 18.88 4.27
C GLY A 257 5.91 19.93 5.31
N LEU A 258 6.49 21.00 4.82
CA LEU A 258 6.97 22.13 5.60
C LEU A 258 5.86 23.14 5.92
N GLU A 259 4.97 23.38 4.94
CA GLU A 259 4.01 24.47 5.04
C GLU A 259 2.91 24.19 6.08
N ALA A 260 2.69 25.17 6.97
CA ALA A 260 1.64 25.08 7.98
C ALA A 260 0.24 24.89 7.37
N LYS A 261 -0.04 25.54 6.21
CA LYS A 261 -1.33 25.40 5.52
C LYS A 261 -1.57 23.96 5.04
N THR A 262 -0.54 23.29 4.51
CA THR A 262 -0.60 21.88 4.08
C THR A 262 -0.91 20.97 5.27
N ASN A 263 -0.17 21.16 6.37
CA ASN A 263 -0.39 20.37 7.58
C ASN A 263 -1.79 20.61 8.18
N LYS A 264 -2.25 21.86 8.27
CA LYS A 264 -3.59 22.19 8.77
C LYS A 264 -4.69 21.62 7.86
N ALA A 265 -4.52 21.69 6.53
CA ALA A 265 -5.50 21.15 5.60
C ALA A 265 -5.67 19.63 5.71
N LEU A 266 -4.58 18.88 5.98
CA LEU A 266 -4.62 17.43 6.08
C LEU A 266 -4.86 16.93 7.51
N ARG A 267 -4.28 17.60 8.54
CA ARG A 267 -4.20 17.08 9.91
C ARG A 267 -4.97 17.89 10.95
N GLN A 268 -5.55 19.03 10.59
CA GLN A 268 -6.14 20.03 11.49
C GLN A 268 -5.16 20.57 12.55
N ALA A 269 -3.88 20.32 12.38
CA ALA A 269 -2.79 20.71 13.26
C ALA A 269 -1.55 21.03 12.44
N ASN A 270 -0.56 21.69 13.03
CA ASN A 270 0.75 21.89 12.40
C ASN A 270 1.86 21.17 13.18
N PRO A 271 2.01 19.85 13.05
CA PRO A 271 3.04 19.08 13.76
C PRO A 271 4.43 19.14 13.09
N GLU A 272 4.66 20.02 12.12
CA GLU A 272 5.90 20.07 11.34
C GLU A 272 7.14 20.18 12.24
N LYS A 273 7.19 21.12 13.17
CA LYS A 273 8.35 21.32 14.08
C LYS A 273 8.59 20.09 14.94
N VAL A 274 7.53 19.46 15.48
CA VAL A 274 7.60 18.24 16.28
C VAL A 274 8.19 17.10 15.46
N ARG A 275 7.66 16.89 14.27
CA ARG A 275 8.10 15.82 13.36
C ARG A 275 9.53 16.02 12.86
N THR A 276 9.93 17.25 12.56
CA THR A 276 11.31 17.57 12.14
C THR A 276 12.31 17.32 13.27
N ARG A 277 11.98 17.70 14.53
CA ARG A 277 12.83 17.38 15.70
C ARG A 277 12.91 15.88 15.92
N LEU A 278 11.78 15.16 15.86
CA LEU A 278 11.74 13.70 16.01
C LEU A 278 12.54 13.01 14.92
N LEU A 279 12.41 13.42 13.65
CA LEU A 279 13.18 12.89 12.53
C LEU A 279 14.68 12.98 12.80
N ALA A 280 15.16 14.17 13.19
CA ALA A 280 16.59 14.39 13.52
C ALA A 280 17.05 13.56 14.73
N ARG A 281 16.18 13.37 15.73
CA ARG A 281 16.45 12.56 16.93
C ARG A 281 16.55 11.09 16.59
N LEU A 282 15.57 10.53 15.87
CA LEU A 282 15.58 9.13 15.45
C LEU A 282 16.77 8.81 14.53
N ASP A 283 17.14 9.76 13.66
CA ASP A 283 18.33 9.62 12.80
C ASP A 283 19.61 9.50 13.64
N ARG A 284 19.78 10.36 14.66
CA ARG A 284 20.93 10.28 15.60
C ARG A 284 20.95 8.99 16.41
N LEU A 285 19.77 8.48 16.82
CA LEU A 285 19.62 7.21 17.54
C LEU A 285 19.84 5.97 16.66
N GLY A 286 19.96 6.15 15.35
CA GLY A 286 20.13 5.06 14.40
C GLY A 286 18.87 4.20 14.21
N VAL A 287 17.69 4.77 14.51
CA VAL A 287 16.41 4.09 14.32
C VAL A 287 15.99 4.21 12.85
N PRO A 288 15.74 3.10 12.15
CA PRO A 288 15.29 3.15 10.75
C PRO A 288 13.89 3.76 10.62
N MET A 289 13.71 4.59 9.60
CA MET A 289 12.48 5.33 9.35
C MET A 289 12.02 5.23 7.90
N GLN A 290 10.72 5.32 7.72
CA GLN A 290 10.05 5.72 6.49
C GLN A 290 9.36 7.06 6.75
N LEU A 291 9.52 8.01 5.85
CA LEU A 291 8.66 9.20 5.82
C LEU A 291 7.42 8.89 4.99
N THR A 292 6.26 9.14 5.53
CA THR A 292 4.98 8.85 4.87
C THR A 292 4.26 10.16 4.58
N MET A 293 4.06 10.47 3.31
CA MET A 293 3.41 11.69 2.84
C MET A 293 2.04 11.37 2.23
N THR A 294 1.01 12.06 2.68
CA THR A 294 -0.31 12.05 2.05
C THR A 294 -0.37 13.12 0.97
N LEU A 295 -0.75 12.72 -0.24
CA LEU A 295 -0.84 13.61 -1.39
C LEU A 295 -2.30 13.87 -1.77
N ALA A 296 -2.75 15.10 -1.59
CA ALA A 296 -4.07 15.55 -1.97
C ALA A 296 -4.01 16.68 -3.00
N ARG A 297 -4.86 16.60 -4.01
CA ARG A 297 -4.90 17.53 -5.15
C ARG A 297 -5.05 18.97 -4.67
N GLY A 298 -4.18 19.88 -5.13
CA GLY A 298 -4.17 21.29 -4.76
C GLY A 298 -3.67 21.59 -3.34
N VAL A 299 -3.29 20.58 -2.56
CA VAL A 299 -2.91 20.72 -1.14
C VAL A 299 -1.43 20.49 -0.92
N SER A 300 -0.89 19.34 -1.31
CA SER A 300 0.43 18.89 -0.86
C SER A 300 1.43 18.55 -1.97
N GLU A 301 1.07 18.63 -3.25
CA GLU A 301 1.97 18.25 -4.36
C GLU A 301 3.28 19.07 -4.38
N ARG A 302 3.21 20.33 -3.97
CA ARG A 302 4.40 21.22 -3.94
C ARG A 302 5.45 20.80 -2.93
N GLU A 303 5.05 20.03 -1.93
CA GLU A 303 5.92 19.57 -0.84
C GLU A 303 6.73 18.32 -1.19
N ILE A 304 6.46 17.66 -2.33
CA ILE A 304 7.12 16.41 -2.75
C ILE A 304 8.64 16.56 -2.71
N ALA A 305 9.17 17.61 -3.34
CA ALA A 305 10.62 17.84 -3.42
C ALA A 305 11.26 18.01 -2.03
N TRP A 306 10.60 18.74 -1.13
CA TRP A 306 11.08 18.96 0.22
C TRP A 306 11.08 17.68 1.05
N VAL A 307 9.98 16.92 1.04
CA VAL A 307 9.86 15.66 1.78
C VAL A 307 10.89 14.64 1.31
N VAL A 308 11.06 14.48 -0.01
CA VAL A 308 12.09 13.61 -0.58
C VAL A 308 13.48 14.08 -0.19
N GLY A 309 13.73 15.40 -0.20
CA GLY A 309 14.98 16.01 0.26
C GLY A 309 15.31 15.68 1.72
N GLN A 310 14.30 15.67 2.63
CA GLN A 310 14.50 15.21 4.00
C GLN A 310 14.89 13.72 4.04
N GLY A 311 14.26 12.89 3.22
CA GLY A 311 14.60 11.48 3.08
C GLY A 311 16.06 11.27 2.61
N VAL A 312 16.52 12.05 1.64
CA VAL A 312 17.92 12.00 1.16
C VAL A 312 18.92 12.47 2.23
N LYS A 313 18.57 13.53 2.97
CA LYS A 313 19.41 14.15 4.00
C LYS A 313 19.65 13.24 5.20
N HIS A 314 18.62 12.55 5.69
CA HIS A 314 18.68 11.74 6.90
C HIS A 314 19.04 10.28 6.59
N ARG A 315 20.19 9.84 7.08
CA ARG A 315 20.76 8.53 6.69
C ARG A 315 19.92 7.34 7.11
N ASN A 316 19.20 7.42 8.22
CA ASN A 316 18.36 6.34 8.71
C ASN A 316 16.93 6.37 8.15
N VAL A 317 16.60 7.36 7.31
CA VAL A 317 15.43 7.26 6.44
C VAL A 317 15.74 6.27 5.33
N ARG A 318 15.02 5.15 5.31
CA ARG A 318 15.18 4.07 4.32
C ARG A 318 14.26 4.25 3.13
N LEU A 319 13.11 4.85 3.38
CA LEU A 319 12.04 4.96 2.41
C LEU A 319 11.30 6.29 2.57
N VAL A 320 10.84 6.87 1.47
CA VAL A 320 9.80 7.88 1.45
C VAL A 320 8.60 7.28 0.74
N ALA A 321 7.47 7.16 1.44
CA ALA A 321 6.23 6.65 0.88
C ALA A 321 5.30 7.81 0.52
N MET A 322 4.94 7.88 -0.75
CA MET A 322 4.01 8.83 -1.32
C MET A 322 2.65 8.17 -1.50
N LEU A 323 1.66 8.62 -0.75
CA LEU A 323 0.33 8.04 -0.70
C LEU A 323 -0.70 9.02 -1.24
N PRO A 324 -1.14 8.90 -2.51
CA PRO A 324 -2.30 9.63 -2.98
C PRO A 324 -3.49 9.44 -2.06
N ALA A 325 -4.13 10.52 -1.66
CA ALA A 325 -5.30 10.49 -0.80
C ALA A 325 -6.43 9.71 -1.48
N PHE A 326 -7.09 8.85 -0.73
CA PHE A 326 -8.19 8.01 -1.21
C PHE A 326 -9.41 8.16 -0.29
N PHE A 327 -10.60 8.10 -0.86
CA PHE A 327 -11.85 8.34 -0.17
C PHE A 327 -12.22 7.14 0.72
N SER A 328 -11.83 7.23 1.99
CA SER A 328 -12.13 6.22 3.00
C SER A 328 -12.14 6.83 4.39
N GLY A 329 -12.95 6.26 5.30
CA GLY A 329 -13.11 6.75 6.65
C GLY A 329 -13.54 8.22 6.69
N ARG A 330 -12.76 9.06 7.38
CA ARG A 330 -12.95 10.52 7.36
C ARG A 330 -12.19 11.12 6.19
N PHE A 331 -12.93 11.76 5.29
CA PHE A 331 -12.40 12.44 4.12
C PHE A 331 -13.07 13.80 3.97
N ASP A 332 -12.58 14.79 4.71
CA ASP A 332 -13.15 16.14 4.82
C ASP A 332 -12.27 17.15 4.05
N ILE A 333 -12.04 16.86 2.78
CA ILE A 333 -11.43 17.75 1.77
C ILE A 333 -12.17 17.59 0.46
N ASP A 334 -12.04 18.56 -0.42
CA ASP A 334 -12.65 18.50 -1.74
C ASP A 334 -12.17 17.26 -2.50
N HIS A 335 -13.09 16.57 -3.12
CA HIS A 335 -12.85 15.34 -3.84
C HIS A 335 -13.64 15.29 -5.15
N ASP A 336 -12.91 15.23 -6.26
CA ASP A 336 -13.46 14.93 -7.57
C ASP A 336 -12.92 13.58 -8.04
N PRO A 337 -13.77 12.56 -8.26
CA PRO A 337 -13.32 11.29 -8.82
C PRO A 337 -12.64 11.40 -10.19
N LEU A 338 -12.84 12.51 -10.91
CA LEU A 338 -12.25 12.75 -12.23
C LEU A 338 -10.98 13.63 -12.18
N ASP A 339 -10.63 14.22 -11.02
CA ASP A 339 -9.40 14.98 -10.82
C ASP A 339 -8.64 14.50 -9.59
N ARG A 340 -7.89 13.43 -9.75
CA ARG A 340 -7.15 12.75 -8.69
C ARG A 340 -5.64 12.82 -8.94
N ILE A 341 -4.86 12.77 -7.85
CA ILE A 341 -3.43 12.50 -7.96
C ILE A 341 -3.26 11.02 -8.27
N THR A 342 -2.51 10.73 -9.32
CA THR A 342 -2.24 9.37 -9.77
C THR A 342 -0.77 9.01 -9.61
N LEU A 343 -0.43 7.77 -9.90
CA LEU A 343 0.93 7.27 -9.80
C LEU A 343 1.91 8.07 -10.66
N SER A 344 1.51 8.40 -11.90
CA SER A 344 2.36 9.18 -12.80
C SER A 344 2.63 10.60 -12.31
N ASP A 345 1.63 11.27 -11.71
CA ASP A 345 1.81 12.63 -11.16
C ASP A 345 2.89 12.62 -10.09
N VAL A 346 2.85 11.62 -9.20
CA VAL A 346 3.82 11.49 -8.12
C VAL A 346 5.21 11.14 -8.65
N ALA A 347 5.31 10.20 -9.59
CA ALA A 347 6.58 9.82 -10.19
C ALA A 347 7.25 11.01 -10.89
N LYS A 348 6.49 11.82 -11.63
CA LYS A 348 6.94 13.06 -12.27
C LYS A 348 7.37 14.11 -11.24
N GLY A 349 6.57 14.29 -10.16
CA GLY A 349 6.90 15.21 -9.07
C GLY A 349 8.20 14.84 -8.35
N VAL A 350 8.42 13.56 -8.07
CA VAL A 350 9.67 13.06 -7.46
C VAL A 350 10.85 13.23 -8.42
N ALA A 351 10.69 12.92 -9.70
CA ALA A 351 11.73 13.08 -10.71
C ALA A 351 12.14 14.56 -10.83
N ALA A 352 11.19 15.47 -10.85
CA ALA A 352 11.45 16.92 -10.85
C ALA A 352 12.18 17.37 -9.56
N GLY A 353 11.76 16.88 -8.40
CA GLY A 353 12.35 17.23 -7.10
C GLY A 353 13.78 16.70 -6.89
N LEU A 354 14.16 15.60 -7.51
CA LEU A 354 15.49 15.00 -7.42
C LEU A 354 16.40 15.37 -8.60
N GLY A 355 15.91 16.16 -9.55
CA GLY A 355 16.66 16.57 -10.74
C GLY A 355 17.21 15.35 -11.50
N GLY A 356 18.44 15.44 -12.03
CA GLY A 356 19.04 14.36 -12.80
C GLY A 356 19.26 13.03 -12.04
N SER A 357 19.12 13.02 -10.72
CA SER A 357 19.26 11.82 -9.90
C SER A 357 18.11 10.84 -10.09
N ALA A 358 16.92 11.30 -10.45
CA ALA A 358 15.77 10.47 -10.81
C ALA A 358 15.17 10.91 -12.14
N ARG A 359 14.60 9.95 -12.86
CA ARG A 359 13.81 10.16 -14.07
C ARG A 359 12.47 9.45 -13.91
N GLU A 360 11.47 9.84 -14.66
CA GLU A 360 10.17 9.17 -14.66
C GLU A 360 10.29 7.66 -14.92
N GLN A 361 11.18 7.24 -15.82
CA GLN A 361 11.38 5.83 -16.20
C GLN A 361 12.13 5.00 -15.14
N ASP A 362 12.64 5.61 -14.09
CA ASP A 362 13.39 4.90 -13.04
C ASP A 362 12.44 4.26 -12.00
N PHE A 363 11.14 4.48 -12.14
CA PHE A 363 10.14 3.84 -11.30
C PHE A 363 9.75 2.47 -11.85
N LEU A 364 9.67 1.48 -10.97
CA LEU A 364 9.39 0.08 -11.30
C LEU A 364 8.18 -0.40 -10.48
N PRO A 365 7.30 -1.23 -11.03
CA PRO A 365 6.21 -1.83 -10.28
C PRO A 365 6.76 -2.62 -9.08
N ILE A 366 6.06 -2.55 -7.95
CA ILE A 366 6.39 -3.35 -6.76
C ILE A 366 6.00 -4.80 -7.05
N PRO A 367 6.93 -5.76 -6.92
CA PRO A 367 6.70 -7.12 -7.41
C PRO A 367 5.77 -7.96 -6.53
N CYS A 368 5.54 -7.60 -5.26
CA CYS A 368 4.74 -8.42 -4.34
C CYS A 368 3.23 -8.23 -4.46
N SER A 369 2.75 -7.29 -5.28
CA SER A 369 1.33 -6.98 -5.46
C SER A 369 1.01 -6.76 -6.93
N HIS A 370 -0.26 -6.48 -7.23
CA HIS A 370 -0.65 -6.09 -8.58
C HIS A 370 0.19 -4.90 -9.07
N PRO A 371 0.65 -4.88 -10.32
CA PRO A 371 1.54 -3.82 -10.84
C PRO A 371 1.00 -2.39 -10.69
N ASN A 372 -0.32 -2.21 -10.70
CA ASN A 372 -0.97 -0.92 -10.48
C ASN A 372 -1.10 -0.53 -8.99
N CYS A 373 -0.65 -1.38 -8.04
CA CYS A 373 -0.75 -1.12 -6.61
C CYS A 373 0.41 -0.32 -6.03
N GLY A 374 1.49 -0.15 -6.79
CA GLY A 374 2.59 0.68 -6.34
C GLY A 374 3.83 0.56 -7.20
N TRP A 375 4.60 1.63 -7.18
CA TRP A 375 5.87 1.73 -7.90
C TRP A 375 6.96 2.23 -6.96
N VAL A 376 8.18 1.81 -7.23
CA VAL A 376 9.35 2.15 -6.41
C VAL A 376 10.52 2.57 -7.29
N THR A 377 11.28 3.55 -6.83
CA THR A 377 12.62 3.84 -7.33
C THR A 377 13.63 3.73 -6.18
N LEU A 378 14.81 3.23 -6.47
CA LEU A 378 15.82 2.89 -5.47
C LEU A 378 17.15 3.60 -5.75
N PHE A 379 17.81 4.04 -4.69
CA PHE A 379 19.07 4.75 -4.72
C PHE A 379 20.09 4.10 -3.77
N ALA A 380 21.34 4.09 -4.17
CA ALA A 380 22.46 3.83 -3.27
C ALA A 380 23.01 5.16 -2.72
N ARG A 381 23.18 5.24 -1.40
CA ARG A 381 23.77 6.40 -0.67
C ARG A 381 25.01 5.95 0.07
N ARG A 382 26.19 6.23 -0.47
CA ARG A 382 27.44 5.85 0.19
C ARG A 382 28.58 6.77 -0.22
N PHE A 383 29.44 7.15 0.73
CA PHE A 383 30.63 7.99 0.52
C PHE A 383 30.33 9.30 -0.24
N GLY A 384 29.19 9.95 0.05
CA GLY A 384 28.75 11.15 -0.65
C GLY A 384 28.12 10.89 -2.04
N LEU A 385 28.13 9.66 -2.53
CA LEU A 385 27.46 9.30 -3.77
C LEU A 385 25.98 9.02 -3.52
N PHE A 386 25.14 9.56 -4.40
CA PHE A 386 23.71 9.29 -4.48
C PHE A 386 23.39 8.89 -5.93
N ALA A 387 23.17 7.60 -6.14
CA ALA A 387 23.01 7.04 -7.46
C ALA A 387 21.75 6.18 -7.56
N ASN A 388 20.98 6.34 -8.61
CA ASN A 388 19.79 5.52 -8.86
C ASN A 388 20.21 4.12 -9.31
N ILE A 389 19.86 3.12 -8.49
CA ILE A 389 20.14 1.71 -8.78
C ILE A 389 19.01 1.01 -9.52
N ALA A 390 17.79 1.57 -9.53
CA ALA A 390 16.66 1.00 -10.27
C ALA A 390 16.95 0.94 -11.78
N ARG A 391 17.76 1.84 -12.30
CA ARG A 391 18.23 1.84 -13.71
C ARG A 391 19.00 0.58 -14.10
N HIS A 392 19.58 -0.12 -13.13
CA HIS A 392 20.44 -1.27 -13.33
C HIS A 392 19.77 -2.60 -12.92
N VAL A 393 18.48 -2.55 -12.57
CA VAL A 393 17.67 -3.72 -12.24
C VAL A 393 16.88 -4.16 -13.46
N ASP A 394 17.02 -5.44 -13.80
CA ASP A 394 16.10 -6.12 -14.72
C ASP A 394 15.06 -6.87 -13.91
N LEU A 395 13.87 -6.29 -13.82
CA LEU A 395 12.77 -6.90 -13.08
C LEU A 395 12.44 -8.31 -13.57
N ASN A 396 12.49 -8.55 -14.88
CA ASN A 396 12.17 -9.86 -15.43
C ASN A 396 13.14 -10.94 -14.96
N ALA A 397 14.42 -10.57 -14.75
CA ALA A 397 15.44 -11.51 -14.31
C ALA A 397 15.33 -11.85 -12.81
N VAL A 398 14.73 -10.99 -12.00
CA VAL A 398 14.72 -11.11 -10.53
C VAL A 398 13.32 -11.27 -9.93
N MET A 399 12.26 -11.20 -10.76
CA MET A 399 10.87 -11.17 -10.27
C MET A 399 10.52 -12.38 -9.40
N ASN A 400 10.95 -13.58 -9.78
CA ASN A 400 10.64 -14.78 -9.02
C ASN A 400 11.26 -14.77 -7.61
N ASP A 401 12.43 -14.13 -7.48
CA ASP A 401 13.18 -14.08 -6.21
C ASP A 401 12.60 -13.02 -5.25
N VAL A 402 11.98 -11.99 -5.78
CA VAL A 402 11.47 -10.86 -4.99
C VAL A 402 9.94 -10.74 -4.96
N ALA A 403 9.25 -11.54 -5.76
CA ALA A 403 7.81 -11.44 -6.02
C ALA A 403 6.91 -11.47 -4.77
N TYR A 404 7.38 -12.04 -3.68
CA TYR A 404 6.60 -12.21 -2.45
C TYR A 404 7.32 -11.69 -1.21
N LYS A 405 8.41 -10.95 -1.40
CA LYS A 405 9.20 -10.41 -0.30
C LYS A 405 9.02 -8.90 -0.22
N THR A 406 8.59 -8.41 0.92
CA THR A 406 8.63 -6.97 1.27
C THR A 406 9.96 -6.60 1.90
N VAL A 407 10.65 -7.57 2.47
CA VAL A 407 11.94 -7.40 3.12
C VAL A 407 12.99 -8.16 2.30
N LEU A 408 13.90 -7.41 1.68
CA LEU A 408 15.03 -8.00 0.96
C LEU A 408 16.24 -8.07 1.89
N ASP A 409 16.79 -9.25 2.06
CA ASP A 409 18.06 -9.45 2.75
C ASP A 409 19.24 -8.97 1.90
N GLN A 410 20.43 -8.96 2.49
CA GLN A 410 21.63 -8.49 1.79
C GLN A 410 21.96 -9.33 0.55
N ARG A 411 21.69 -10.62 0.57
CA ARG A 411 21.96 -11.54 -0.55
C ARG A 411 21.00 -11.26 -1.70
N SER A 412 19.71 -11.21 -1.42
CA SER A 412 18.69 -10.84 -2.41
C SER A 412 18.96 -9.48 -3.04
N MET A 413 19.34 -8.48 -2.25
CA MET A 413 19.71 -7.15 -2.76
C MET A 413 20.95 -7.19 -3.67
N GLN A 414 21.96 -8.00 -3.33
CA GLN A 414 23.16 -8.16 -4.15
C GLN A 414 22.86 -8.87 -5.48
N ASP A 415 21.95 -9.82 -5.47
CA ASP A 415 21.55 -10.57 -6.66
C ASP A 415 20.72 -9.72 -7.63
N ILE A 416 19.91 -8.80 -7.11
CA ILE A 416 19.09 -7.88 -7.91
C ILE A 416 19.93 -6.82 -8.64
N ILE A 417 20.96 -6.27 -7.98
CA ILE A 417 21.77 -5.17 -8.55
C ILE A 417 22.62 -5.70 -9.72
N GLY A 418 22.50 -5.07 -10.89
CA GLY A 418 23.31 -5.38 -12.06
C GLY A 418 22.83 -6.58 -12.87
N THR A 419 21.56 -6.98 -12.75
CA THR A 419 20.94 -8.02 -13.57
C THR A 419 20.69 -7.58 -15.02
N ARG A 420 20.56 -6.27 -15.26
CA ARG A 420 20.34 -5.75 -16.62
C ARG A 420 21.54 -6.06 -17.51
N ARG A 421 21.30 -6.60 -18.70
CA ARG A 421 22.35 -6.86 -19.71
C ARG A 421 22.92 -5.53 -20.22
N GLU A 422 24.06 -5.13 -19.69
CA GLU A 422 24.77 -3.91 -20.05
C GLU A 422 26.15 -4.22 -20.60
N HIS A 423 26.81 -3.20 -21.18
CA HIS A 423 28.19 -3.24 -21.66
C HIS A 423 29.14 -3.73 -20.53
N TRP A 424 30.18 -4.48 -20.88
CA TRP A 424 31.06 -5.17 -19.93
C TRP A 424 31.67 -4.26 -18.82
N LEU A 425 31.99 -3.01 -19.14
CA LEU A 425 32.48 -2.02 -18.16
C LEU A 425 31.45 -1.73 -17.06
N ARG A 426 30.19 -1.63 -17.43
CA ARG A 426 29.09 -1.41 -16.46
C ARG A 426 28.82 -2.65 -15.61
N ARG A 427 29.04 -3.86 -16.18
CA ARG A 427 29.00 -5.12 -15.40
C ARG A 427 30.10 -5.18 -14.35
N LEU A 428 31.32 -4.69 -14.66
CA LEU A 428 32.40 -4.61 -13.68
C LEU A 428 32.06 -3.62 -12.57
N GLY A 429 31.53 -2.44 -12.91
CA GLY A 429 31.02 -1.44 -11.94
C GLY A 429 29.89 -1.98 -11.07
N ALA A 430 28.93 -2.71 -11.65
CA ALA A 430 27.85 -3.36 -10.91
C ALA A 430 28.37 -4.46 -9.95
N ARG A 431 29.35 -5.26 -10.35
CA ARG A 431 30.01 -6.27 -9.48
C ARG A 431 30.72 -5.62 -8.29
N LEU A 432 31.38 -4.49 -8.50
CA LEU A 432 32.00 -3.71 -7.42
C LEU A 432 30.93 -3.10 -6.51
N ALA A 433 29.88 -2.52 -7.08
CA ALA A 433 28.76 -1.97 -6.33
C ALA A 433 28.06 -3.01 -5.45
N ARG A 434 27.86 -4.24 -5.94
CA ARG A 434 27.30 -5.36 -5.16
C ARG A 434 28.06 -5.62 -3.86
N LYS A 435 29.41 -5.58 -3.90
CA LYS A 435 30.24 -5.77 -2.71
C LYS A 435 30.25 -4.57 -1.77
N LEU A 436 30.00 -3.38 -2.30
CA LEU A 436 30.11 -2.12 -1.57
C LEU A 436 28.78 -1.64 -0.97
N VAL A 437 27.64 -1.88 -1.64
CA VAL A 437 26.31 -1.41 -1.17
C VAL A 437 25.75 -2.39 -0.14
N ARG A 438 25.45 -1.87 1.04
CA ARG A 438 24.78 -2.62 2.12
C ARG A 438 23.30 -2.24 2.15
N PRO A 439 22.39 -3.07 2.69
CA PRO A 439 20.96 -2.73 2.82
C PRO A 439 20.72 -1.37 3.48
N ARG A 440 21.54 -1.02 4.47
CA ARG A 440 21.48 0.29 5.14
C ARG A 440 21.88 1.49 4.26
N ASP A 441 22.54 1.24 3.15
CA ASP A 441 22.97 2.28 2.20
C ASP A 441 21.92 2.49 1.10
N VAL A 442 20.86 1.68 1.07
CA VAL A 442 19.75 1.81 0.11
C VAL A 442 18.71 2.77 0.65
N PHE A 443 18.26 3.65 -0.22
CA PHE A 443 17.14 4.57 -0.02
C PHE A 443 16.13 4.38 -1.14
N GLY A 444 14.85 4.38 -0.81
CA GLY A 444 13.78 4.24 -1.79
C GLY A 444 12.76 5.36 -1.74
N VAL A 445 12.10 5.58 -2.87
CA VAL A 445 10.84 6.33 -2.92
C VAL A 445 9.79 5.41 -3.48
N VAL A 446 8.70 5.22 -2.74
CA VAL A 446 7.57 4.35 -3.13
C VAL A 446 6.32 5.18 -3.31
N VAL A 447 5.56 4.88 -4.35
CA VAL A 447 4.23 5.44 -4.58
C VAL A 447 3.22 4.31 -4.40
N LYS A 448 2.21 4.50 -3.55
CA LYS A 448 1.14 3.53 -3.30
C LYS A 448 -0.23 4.18 -3.46
N PRO A 449 -0.84 4.11 -4.65
CA PRO A 449 -2.21 4.56 -4.87
C PRO A 449 -3.18 3.50 -4.35
N PHE A 450 -3.63 3.65 -3.10
CA PHE A 450 -4.70 2.82 -2.55
C PHE A 450 -6.01 3.08 -3.27
N MET A 451 -6.82 2.04 -3.37
CA MET A 451 -8.16 2.14 -3.94
C MET A 451 -9.19 2.53 -2.89
N ASP A 452 -10.22 3.20 -3.36
CA ASP A 452 -11.41 3.56 -2.61
C ASP A 452 -12.67 3.07 -3.34
N ARG A 453 -13.87 3.40 -2.82
CA ARG A 453 -15.15 3.03 -3.44
C ARG A 453 -15.30 3.50 -4.89
N TYR A 454 -14.59 4.55 -5.29
CA TYR A 454 -14.63 5.05 -6.67
C TYR A 454 -13.72 4.26 -7.58
N SER A 455 -12.49 3.98 -7.16
CA SER A 455 -11.42 3.38 -7.96
C SER A 455 -11.19 1.88 -7.70
N TYR A 456 -12.09 1.23 -6.95
CA TYR A 456 -11.98 -0.19 -6.62
C TYR A 456 -11.91 -1.05 -7.87
N ASP A 457 -11.00 -1.99 -7.88
CA ASP A 457 -10.75 -2.95 -8.96
C ASP A 457 -10.50 -4.33 -8.35
N GLN A 458 -11.41 -5.26 -8.60
CA GLN A 458 -11.37 -6.61 -8.03
C GLN A 458 -10.11 -7.37 -8.43
N ASP A 459 -9.61 -7.15 -9.63
CA ASP A 459 -8.36 -7.72 -10.12
C ASP A 459 -7.18 -7.32 -9.21
N ARG A 460 -7.08 -6.05 -8.85
CA ARG A 460 -6.06 -5.57 -7.92
C ARG A 460 -6.23 -6.13 -6.51
N VAL A 461 -7.46 -6.29 -6.05
CA VAL A 461 -7.76 -6.87 -4.73
C VAL A 461 -7.33 -8.33 -4.67
N SER A 462 -7.64 -9.10 -5.70
CA SER A 462 -7.25 -10.52 -5.79
C SER A 462 -5.74 -10.74 -5.73
N ALA A 463 -4.94 -9.78 -6.22
CA ALA A 463 -3.47 -9.82 -6.14
C ALA A 463 -2.90 -9.06 -4.92
N CYS A 464 -3.72 -8.71 -3.94
CA CYS A 464 -3.27 -7.96 -2.77
C CYS A 464 -2.35 -8.81 -1.88
N CYS A 465 -1.31 -8.17 -1.33
CA CYS A 465 -0.44 -8.77 -0.32
C CYS A 465 -0.38 -7.94 0.98
N HIS A 466 -1.20 -6.90 1.08
CA HIS A 466 -1.23 -5.95 2.17
C HIS A 466 -2.58 -6.06 2.88
N HIS A 467 -2.62 -6.81 3.98
CA HIS A 467 -3.87 -7.22 4.61
C HIS A 467 -4.07 -6.62 5.99
N VAL A 468 -5.31 -6.29 6.30
CA VAL A 468 -5.75 -5.94 7.64
C VAL A 468 -6.23 -7.20 8.34
N LEU A 469 -5.80 -7.39 9.57
CA LEU A 469 -6.36 -8.41 10.45
C LEU A 469 -7.62 -7.83 11.09
N ASP A 470 -8.78 -8.35 10.70
CA ASP A 470 -10.07 -7.90 11.20
C ASP A 470 -10.35 -8.42 12.63
N THR A 471 -11.43 -7.95 13.24
CA THR A 471 -11.82 -8.36 14.61
C THR A 471 -12.25 -9.82 14.72
N HIS A 472 -12.45 -10.52 13.60
CA HIS A 472 -12.72 -11.96 13.55
C HIS A 472 -11.44 -12.79 13.36
N GLY A 473 -10.27 -12.16 13.28
CA GLY A 473 -8.99 -12.82 13.00
C GLY A 473 -8.81 -13.23 11.54
N ARG A 474 -9.53 -12.60 10.60
CA ARG A 474 -9.40 -12.84 9.17
C ARG A 474 -8.50 -11.80 8.53
N LEU A 475 -7.81 -12.20 7.47
CA LEU A 475 -6.98 -11.30 6.67
C LEU A 475 -7.77 -10.78 5.49
N GLU A 476 -8.02 -9.48 5.47
CA GLU A 476 -8.73 -8.81 4.41
C GLU A 476 -7.82 -7.85 3.64
N SER A 477 -7.98 -7.74 2.33
CA SER A 477 -7.25 -6.76 1.53
C SER A 477 -7.44 -5.34 2.11
N PHE A 478 -6.37 -4.58 2.29
CA PHE A 478 -6.43 -3.24 2.85
C PHE A 478 -7.44 -2.34 2.13
N CYS A 479 -7.46 -2.38 0.80
CA CYS A 479 -8.39 -1.55 0.03
C CYS A 479 -9.84 -1.99 0.20
N GLU A 480 -10.11 -3.30 0.19
CA GLU A 480 -11.46 -3.82 0.36
C GLU A 480 -11.98 -3.59 1.78
N TYR A 481 -11.15 -3.86 2.79
CA TYR A 481 -11.48 -3.61 4.18
C TYR A 481 -11.89 -2.15 4.39
N ASN A 482 -11.09 -1.19 3.91
CA ASN A 482 -11.38 0.23 4.09
C ASN A 482 -12.55 0.73 3.23
N ALA A 483 -12.79 0.13 2.06
CA ALA A 483 -13.90 0.53 1.20
C ALA A 483 -15.26 -0.02 1.65
N ARG A 484 -15.29 -1.21 2.29
CA ARG A 484 -16.53 -1.93 2.58
C ARG A 484 -16.67 -2.44 4.00
N HIS A 485 -15.65 -3.10 4.54
CA HIS A 485 -15.81 -3.94 5.73
C HIS A 485 -15.59 -3.17 7.03
N ARG A 486 -14.81 -2.12 7.00
CA ARG A 486 -14.50 -1.31 8.20
C ARG A 486 -15.75 -0.87 8.97
N ALA A 487 -16.79 -0.40 8.29
CA ALA A 487 -18.03 0.03 8.93
C ALA A 487 -18.84 -1.10 9.59
N GLN A 488 -18.57 -2.35 9.21
CA GLN A 488 -19.25 -3.55 9.70
C GLN A 488 -18.41 -4.30 10.74
N ASP A 489 -17.12 -3.98 10.84
CA ASP A 489 -16.20 -4.63 11.78
C ASP A 489 -16.38 -4.02 13.17
N SER A 490 -16.62 -4.85 14.18
CA SER A 490 -16.94 -4.41 15.53
C SER A 490 -15.86 -4.81 16.52
N TRP A 491 -15.20 -3.81 17.07
CA TRP A 491 -14.23 -3.97 18.15
C TRP A 491 -14.84 -4.50 19.46
N ASP A 492 -16.17 -4.41 19.63
CA ASP A 492 -16.86 -4.87 20.84
C ASP A 492 -16.75 -6.39 21.06
N ARG A 493 -16.32 -7.12 20.01
CA ARG A 493 -16.08 -8.56 20.05
C ARG A 493 -14.70 -8.94 20.60
N LEU A 494 -13.78 -8.00 20.69
CA LEU A 494 -12.42 -8.25 21.17
C LEU A 494 -12.30 -7.93 22.66
N PRO A 495 -11.50 -8.71 23.41
CA PRO A 495 -11.11 -8.34 24.77
C PRO A 495 -10.43 -6.97 24.77
N GLN A 496 -10.99 -6.03 25.51
CA GLN A 496 -10.48 -4.66 25.58
C GLN A 496 -9.97 -4.37 27.00
N LEU A 497 -9.00 -3.46 27.08
CA LEU A 497 -8.58 -2.93 28.36
C LEU A 497 -9.74 -2.12 28.99
N PRO A 498 -9.87 -2.12 30.33
CA PRO A 498 -10.80 -1.23 31.01
C PRO A 498 -10.56 0.23 30.58
N ARG A 499 -11.64 0.98 30.36
CA ARG A 499 -11.63 2.36 29.85
C ARG A 499 -10.95 3.41 30.74
N ARG A 500 -10.40 3.02 31.90
CA ARG A 500 -9.68 3.89 32.83
C ARG A 500 -8.17 3.91 32.57
N VAL A 501 -7.78 4.29 31.38
CA VAL A 501 -6.42 4.75 31.14
C VAL A 501 -6.53 6.22 30.77
N GLU A 502 -6.10 7.10 31.66
CA GLU A 502 -5.90 8.51 31.34
C GLU A 502 -4.97 8.55 30.12
N LEU A 503 -5.55 8.80 28.95
CA LEU A 503 -4.78 9.18 27.76
C LEU A 503 -4.03 10.43 28.21
N ALA A 504 -2.71 10.30 28.42
CA ALA A 504 -1.89 11.40 28.88
C ALA A 504 -2.21 12.64 28.03
N ASP A 505 -2.79 13.65 28.66
CA ASP A 505 -3.19 14.90 28.02
C ASP A 505 -2.05 15.40 27.15
N VAL A 506 -2.22 15.24 25.84
CA VAL A 506 -1.34 15.83 24.87
C VAL A 506 -1.98 17.16 24.52
N GLU A 507 -1.72 18.17 25.35
CA GLU A 507 -1.92 19.54 24.92
C GLU A 507 -1.16 19.72 23.61
N VAL A 508 -1.93 19.80 22.53
CA VAL A 508 -1.42 20.36 21.27
C VAL A 508 -1.17 21.81 21.62
N ALA A 509 0.09 22.17 21.83
CA ALA A 509 0.47 23.55 22.07
C ALA A 509 -0.14 24.39 20.94
N GLU A 510 -1.21 25.12 21.23
CA GLU A 510 -1.72 26.17 20.39
C GLU A 510 -0.55 27.14 20.24
N GLY A 511 0.00 27.18 19.03
CA GLY A 511 1.14 28.02 18.74
C GLY A 511 0.78 29.46 19.01
N GLU A 512 1.58 30.09 19.85
CA GLU A 512 1.60 31.51 20.04
C GLU A 512 1.41 32.24 18.71
N SER A 513 0.34 33.00 18.66
CA SER A 513 0.10 34.03 17.65
C SER A 513 1.12 35.13 17.84
N ALA A 514 2.05 35.26 16.93
CA ALA A 514 2.79 36.48 16.59
C ALA A 514 3.29 36.38 15.15
#